data_6aabb55742b5c3912486a56a07018d76
#
_entry.id   6aabb55742b5c3912486a56a07018d76
#
_cell.length_a   1.000
_cell.length_b   1.000
_cell.length_c   1.000
_cell.angle_alpha   90.00
_cell.angle_beta   90.00
_cell.angle_gamma   90.00
#
_symmetry.space_group_name_H-M   'P 1'
#
loop_
_entity.id
_entity.type
_entity.pdbx_description
1 polymer ?
#
loop_
_entity_poly.entity_id
_entity_poly.type
_entity_poly.pdbx_seq_one_letter_code
_entity_poly.pdbx_strand_id
1 'polypeptide(L)'
;MTHTRIRSLCLALCLLIVTLSLTACYTITLKERRVDGIGSSISLKLPGNLQKLDFPVPVDPLTQRYFKGSRLYGEIDSGLYIAIYTNSIETQQMYDGLHISQGQAISQRLNQTAEAAAGAVLSKIDAQNVSVSQDTTTVSGQHAVVQTFTFTYEDKSMKARLIGFADGPATWIVVVACDGSKEDKVKLADDVLDSIRIN
;
A
#
# COMPACT_ATOMS: atom_id res chain seq x y z
N MET A 1 -27.36 40.14 -41.74
CA MET A 1 -27.82 39.18 -40.67
C MET A 1 -27.02 37.89 -40.55
N THR A 2 -26.06 37.58 -41.39
CA THR A 2 -25.28 36.32 -41.43
C THR A 2 -24.04 36.32 -40.53
N HIS A 3 -23.37 37.43 -40.26
CA HIS A 3 -22.16 37.51 -39.47
C HIS A 3 -22.36 37.23 -37.95
N THR A 4 -23.49 37.59 -37.42
CA THR A 4 -23.79 37.38 -35.98
C THR A 4 -24.03 35.92 -35.67
N ARG A 5 -24.66 35.17 -36.57
CA ARG A 5 -24.91 33.70 -36.41
C ARG A 5 -23.65 32.86 -36.47
N ILE A 6 -22.71 33.25 -37.34
CA ILE A 6 -21.41 32.55 -37.51
C ILE A 6 -20.56 32.72 -36.25
N ARG A 7 -20.52 33.94 -35.68
CA ARG A 7 -19.80 34.22 -34.41
C ARG A 7 -20.33 33.48 -33.25
N SER A 8 -21.68 33.38 -33.13
CA SER A 8 -22.33 32.61 -32.07
C SER A 8 -22.06 31.11 -32.20
N LEU A 9 -22.01 30.56 -33.42
CA LEU A 9 -21.71 29.15 -33.68
C LEU A 9 -20.24 28.80 -33.33
N CYS A 10 -19.29 29.68 -33.69
CA CYS A 10 -17.88 29.50 -33.34
C CYS A 10 -17.66 29.57 -31.82
N LEU A 11 -18.34 30.46 -31.11
CA LEU A 11 -18.26 30.57 -29.66
C LEU A 11 -18.83 29.33 -28.97
N ALA A 12 -19.96 28.81 -29.44
CA ALA A 12 -20.54 27.57 -28.91
C ALA A 12 -19.64 26.34 -29.16
N LEU A 13 -19.01 26.27 -30.33
CA LEU A 13 -18.07 25.18 -30.68
C LEU A 13 -16.79 25.25 -29.83
N CYS A 14 -16.24 26.45 -29.59
CA CYS A 14 -15.11 26.63 -28.70
C CYS A 14 -15.44 26.28 -27.26
N LEU A 15 -16.63 26.63 -26.75
CA LEU A 15 -17.09 26.25 -25.42
C LEU A 15 -17.24 24.73 -25.31
N LEU A 16 -17.77 24.06 -26.32
CA LEU A 16 -17.91 22.62 -26.37
C LEU A 16 -16.56 21.89 -26.36
N ILE A 17 -15.58 22.40 -27.10
CA ILE A 17 -14.21 21.86 -27.11
C ILE A 17 -13.53 22.05 -25.75
N VAL A 18 -13.70 23.20 -25.12
CA VAL A 18 -13.15 23.48 -23.78
C VAL A 18 -13.80 22.61 -22.72
N THR A 19 -15.11 22.38 -22.78
CA THR A 19 -15.78 21.47 -21.83
C THR A 19 -15.39 20.01 -22.05
N LEU A 20 -15.17 19.55 -23.28
CA LEU A 20 -14.68 18.22 -23.60
C LEU A 20 -13.22 18.01 -23.17
N SER A 21 -12.39 19.05 -23.21
CA SER A 21 -11.00 18.95 -22.72
C SER A 21 -10.90 18.97 -21.19
N LEU A 22 -11.88 19.55 -20.48
CA LEU A 22 -11.94 19.53 -19.02
C LEU A 22 -12.44 18.21 -18.43
N THR A 23 -13.09 17.36 -19.24
CA THR A 23 -13.50 16.00 -18.86
C THR A 23 -12.49 14.93 -19.30
N ALA A 24 -11.24 15.30 -19.61
CA ALA A 24 -10.17 14.33 -19.72
C ALA A 24 -10.05 13.64 -18.35
N CYS A 25 -10.75 12.53 -18.19
CA CYS A 25 -10.55 11.61 -17.08
C CYS A 25 -9.05 11.31 -17.07
N TYR A 26 -8.35 11.83 -16.08
CA TYR A 26 -6.93 11.50 -15.89
C TYR A 26 -6.88 10.04 -15.51
N THR A 27 -6.79 9.18 -16.53
CA THR A 27 -6.71 7.74 -16.33
C THR A 27 -5.33 7.45 -15.75
N ILE A 28 -5.29 7.17 -14.45
CA ILE A 28 -4.07 6.79 -13.76
C ILE A 28 -3.61 5.46 -14.35
N THR A 29 -2.46 5.46 -14.99
CA THR A 29 -1.87 4.26 -15.58
C THR A 29 -0.97 3.59 -14.56
N LEU A 30 -1.37 2.42 -14.09
CA LEU A 30 -0.53 1.58 -13.25
C LEU A 30 0.57 0.92 -14.09
N LYS A 31 1.83 1.03 -13.64
CA LYS A 31 3.00 0.42 -14.27
C LYS A 31 3.60 -0.62 -13.35
N GLU A 32 3.96 -1.77 -13.91
CA GLU A 32 4.64 -2.81 -13.14
C GLU A 32 6.00 -2.32 -12.64
N ARG A 33 6.24 -2.55 -11.36
CA ARG A 33 7.48 -2.22 -10.65
C ARG A 33 7.95 -3.43 -9.87
N ARG A 34 9.25 -3.70 -9.94
CA ARG A 34 9.92 -4.67 -9.10
C ARG A 34 10.47 -3.98 -7.86
N VAL A 35 10.29 -4.61 -6.72
CA VAL A 35 10.81 -4.17 -5.42
C VAL A 35 11.71 -5.27 -4.88
N ASP A 36 12.97 -4.95 -4.69
CA ASP A 36 13.95 -5.90 -4.17
C ASP A 36 13.99 -5.82 -2.64
N GLY A 37 13.69 -6.94 -2.00
CA GLY A 37 13.82 -7.16 -0.57
C GLY A 37 15.18 -7.78 -0.21
N ILE A 38 15.17 -8.55 0.88
CA ILE A 38 16.35 -9.30 1.38
C ILE A 38 16.09 -10.78 1.15
N GLY A 39 16.76 -11.34 0.14
CA GLY A 39 16.59 -12.74 -0.26
C GLY A 39 15.27 -13.05 -0.98
N SER A 40 14.50 -12.03 -1.35
CA SER A 40 13.22 -12.15 -2.05
C SER A 40 12.94 -10.85 -2.81
N SER A 41 12.07 -10.90 -3.81
CA SER A 41 11.57 -9.71 -4.50
C SER A 41 10.11 -9.88 -4.89
N ILE A 42 9.40 -8.76 -5.00
CA ILE A 42 8.02 -8.74 -5.46
C ILE A 42 7.88 -7.83 -6.67
N SER A 43 6.87 -8.08 -7.49
CA SER A 43 6.38 -7.17 -8.52
C SER A 43 4.98 -6.72 -8.15
N LEU A 44 4.69 -5.44 -8.40
CA LEU A 44 3.34 -4.90 -8.25
C LEU A 44 3.16 -3.71 -9.20
N LYS A 45 1.91 -3.36 -9.49
CA LYS A 45 1.57 -2.23 -10.35
C LYS A 45 1.35 -0.98 -9.52
N LEU A 46 2.08 0.09 -9.84
CA LEU A 46 2.09 1.37 -9.11
C LEU A 46 1.76 2.54 -10.04
N PRO A 47 1.14 3.63 -9.51
CA PRO A 47 0.88 4.83 -10.30
C PRO A 47 2.14 5.67 -10.56
N GLY A 48 3.14 5.59 -9.71
CA GLY A 48 4.39 6.34 -9.79
C GLY A 48 5.64 5.55 -9.45
N ASN A 49 6.62 6.22 -8.84
CA ASN A 49 7.91 5.62 -8.48
C ASN A 49 8.07 5.57 -6.96
N LEU A 50 8.43 4.41 -6.46
CA LEU A 50 8.78 4.23 -5.06
C LEU A 50 10.07 4.97 -4.70
N GLN A 51 10.07 5.57 -3.52
CA GLN A 51 11.25 6.13 -2.88
C GLN A 51 11.62 5.29 -1.66
N LYS A 52 12.92 5.11 -1.42
CA LYS A 52 13.39 4.52 -0.18
C LYS A 52 13.17 5.52 0.95
N LEU A 53 12.54 5.06 2.02
CA LEU A 53 12.23 5.87 3.19
C LEU A 53 13.04 5.40 4.39
N ASP A 54 13.30 6.32 5.32
CA ASP A 54 13.84 5.98 6.63
C ASP A 54 12.74 5.42 7.53
N PHE A 55 13.11 4.51 8.43
CA PHE A 55 12.17 3.95 9.37
C PHE A 55 11.69 5.03 10.34
N PRO A 56 10.39 5.17 10.52
CA PRO A 56 9.83 6.17 11.42
C PRO A 56 10.06 5.86 12.90
N VAL A 57 10.44 4.62 13.24
CA VAL A 57 10.69 4.17 14.60
C VAL A 57 12.05 3.49 14.65
N PRO A 58 12.96 3.88 15.55
CA PRO A 58 14.20 3.15 15.76
C PRO A 58 13.88 1.75 16.29
N VAL A 59 14.44 0.73 15.64
CA VAL A 59 14.37 -0.66 16.10
C VAL A 59 15.35 -0.80 17.26
N ASP A 60 14.89 -1.36 18.38
CA ASP A 60 15.77 -1.54 19.55
C ASP A 60 16.94 -2.50 19.23
N PRO A 61 18.10 -2.33 19.89
CA PRO A 61 19.30 -3.11 19.59
C PRO A 61 19.16 -4.63 19.80
N LEU A 62 18.23 -5.08 20.65
CA LEU A 62 18.01 -6.51 20.86
C LEU A 62 17.21 -7.11 19.70
N THR A 63 16.22 -6.39 19.22
CA THR A 63 15.42 -6.79 18.07
C THR A 63 16.24 -6.78 16.79
N GLN A 64 17.20 -5.85 16.62
CA GLN A 64 18.08 -5.80 15.45
C GLN A 64 18.89 -7.09 15.23
N ARG A 65 19.17 -7.86 16.26
CA ARG A 65 19.91 -9.13 16.15
C ARG A 65 19.19 -10.17 15.30
N TYR A 66 17.86 -10.11 15.28
CA TYR A 66 17.01 -11.09 14.57
C TYR A 66 16.66 -10.66 13.15
N PHE A 67 16.99 -9.40 12.77
CA PHE A 67 16.67 -8.87 11.45
C PHE A 67 17.97 -8.74 10.64
N LYS A 68 18.06 -9.44 9.52
CA LYS A 68 19.18 -9.29 8.54
C LYS A 68 19.17 -7.93 7.85
N GLY A 69 18.17 -7.14 8.12
CA GLY A 69 17.95 -5.82 7.59
C GLY A 69 16.48 -5.59 7.37
N SER A 70 16.15 -4.34 7.20
CA SER A 70 14.79 -3.92 6.91
C SER A 70 14.85 -2.84 5.85
N ARG A 71 13.87 -2.82 4.97
CA ARG A 71 13.72 -1.80 3.94
C ARG A 71 12.31 -1.27 3.95
N LEU A 72 12.19 0.04 3.82
CA LEU A 72 10.91 0.72 3.66
C LEU A 72 10.95 1.53 2.37
N TYR A 73 9.92 1.37 1.57
CA TYR A 73 9.68 2.14 0.36
C TYR A 73 8.34 2.82 0.46
N GLY A 74 8.20 3.99 -0.13
CA GLY A 74 6.93 4.70 -0.13
C GLY A 74 6.71 5.49 -1.40
N GLU A 75 5.46 5.78 -1.64
CA GLU A 75 4.98 6.62 -2.72
C GLU A 75 3.74 7.37 -2.26
N ILE A 76 3.66 8.65 -2.63
CA ILE A 76 2.45 9.47 -2.48
C ILE A 76 2.18 10.04 -3.87
N ASP A 77 1.28 9.42 -4.60
CA ASP A 77 0.89 9.87 -5.93
C ASP A 77 -0.56 9.50 -6.21
N SER A 78 -1.20 10.28 -7.08
CA SER A 78 -2.54 9.97 -7.58
C SER A 78 -3.61 9.84 -6.49
N GLY A 79 -3.36 10.40 -5.28
CA GLY A 79 -4.26 10.30 -4.12
C GLY A 79 -4.19 8.95 -3.42
N LEU A 80 -3.16 8.14 -3.68
CA LEU A 80 -2.79 6.96 -2.91
C LEU A 80 -1.56 7.25 -2.04
N TYR A 81 -1.55 6.67 -0.85
CA TYR A 81 -0.41 6.58 0.05
C TYR A 81 0.02 5.12 0.09
N ILE A 82 1.18 4.82 -0.46
CA ILE A 82 1.68 3.44 -0.58
C ILE A 82 2.94 3.30 0.27
N ALA A 83 2.99 2.25 1.09
CA ALA A 83 4.17 1.88 1.83
C ALA A 83 4.45 0.39 1.66
N ILE A 84 5.69 0.03 1.39
CA ILE A 84 6.15 -1.34 1.25
C ILE A 84 7.30 -1.56 2.23
N TYR A 85 7.04 -2.38 3.22
CA TYR A 85 8.03 -2.80 4.19
C TYR A 85 8.45 -4.24 3.92
N THR A 86 9.74 -4.50 4.00
CA THR A 86 10.30 -5.85 3.97
C THR A 86 11.42 -6.01 4.98
N ASN A 87 11.48 -7.15 5.60
CA ASN A 87 12.59 -7.56 6.44
C ASN A 87 12.92 -9.04 6.24
N SER A 88 14.10 -9.44 6.74
CA SER A 88 14.47 -10.85 6.86
C SER A 88 14.82 -11.15 8.32
N ILE A 89 14.17 -12.15 8.89
CA ILE A 89 14.45 -12.64 10.22
C ILE A 89 15.35 -13.88 10.12
N GLU A 90 16.32 -14.03 11.00
CA GLU A 90 17.09 -15.27 11.12
C GLU A 90 16.24 -16.37 11.72
N THR A 91 15.60 -17.11 10.83
CA THR A 91 14.47 -17.98 11.10
C THR A 91 14.82 -19.11 12.08
N GLN A 92 16.00 -19.72 11.92
CA GLN A 92 16.40 -20.85 12.75
C GLN A 92 16.53 -20.44 14.22
N GLN A 93 17.20 -19.33 14.51
CA GLN A 93 17.35 -18.83 15.88
C GLN A 93 16.01 -18.49 16.53
N MET A 94 15.04 -18.05 15.72
CA MET A 94 13.71 -17.76 16.21
C MET A 94 12.94 -19.03 16.57
N TYR A 95 13.03 -20.07 15.78
CA TYR A 95 12.35 -21.34 16.06
C TYR A 95 12.93 -22.03 17.30
N ASP A 96 14.26 -22.05 17.40
CA ASP A 96 14.96 -22.66 18.55
C ASP A 96 14.65 -21.91 19.84
N GLY A 97 14.58 -20.58 19.79
CA GLY A 97 14.28 -19.75 20.97
C GLY A 97 12.82 -19.77 21.44
N LEU A 98 11.87 -20.00 20.54
CA LEU A 98 10.45 -19.97 20.85
C LEU A 98 9.81 -21.38 21.02
N HIS A 99 10.53 -22.45 20.71
CA HIS A 99 10.04 -23.85 20.74
C HIS A 99 8.74 -24.06 19.96
N ILE A 100 8.56 -23.34 18.84
CA ILE A 100 7.34 -23.37 18.02
C ILE A 100 7.62 -23.94 16.63
N SER A 101 6.59 -24.49 15.99
CA SER A 101 6.72 -24.99 14.62
C SER A 101 6.92 -23.83 13.63
N GLN A 102 7.56 -24.13 12.50
CA GLN A 102 7.81 -23.14 11.45
C GLN A 102 6.54 -22.43 10.98
N GLY A 103 5.44 -23.16 10.79
CA GLY A 103 4.17 -22.56 10.36
C GLY A 103 3.58 -21.60 11.39
N GLN A 104 3.64 -21.96 12.68
CA GLN A 104 3.18 -21.08 13.76
C GLN A 104 4.06 -19.83 13.86
N ALA A 105 5.38 -19.99 13.73
CA ALA A 105 6.31 -18.86 13.75
C ALA A 105 6.01 -17.85 12.61
N ILE A 106 5.75 -18.33 11.40
CA ILE A 106 5.41 -17.49 10.25
C ILE A 106 4.10 -16.72 10.49
N SER A 107 3.02 -17.42 10.87
CA SER A 107 1.72 -16.79 11.12
C SER A 107 1.79 -15.76 12.25
N GLN A 108 2.43 -16.11 13.36
CA GLN A 108 2.60 -15.19 14.49
C GLN A 108 3.43 -13.96 14.09
N ARG A 109 4.50 -14.14 13.33
CA ARG A 109 5.34 -13.07 12.83
C ARG A 109 4.55 -12.11 11.92
N LEU A 110 3.75 -12.63 10.99
CA LEU A 110 2.95 -11.82 10.09
C LEU A 110 1.93 -10.97 10.86
N ASN A 111 1.21 -11.57 11.80
CA ASN A 111 0.23 -10.86 12.61
C ASN A 111 0.90 -9.76 13.44
N GLN A 112 1.94 -10.09 14.19
CA GLN A 112 2.65 -9.12 15.03
C GLN A 112 3.27 -7.98 14.20
N THR A 113 3.86 -8.29 13.04
CA THR A 113 4.45 -7.25 12.18
C THR A 113 3.37 -6.36 11.58
N ALA A 114 2.23 -6.94 11.16
CA ALA A 114 1.11 -6.17 10.64
C ALA A 114 0.49 -5.25 11.69
N GLU A 115 0.26 -5.75 12.90
CA GLU A 115 -0.26 -4.97 14.03
C GLU A 115 0.70 -3.84 14.42
N ALA A 116 2.00 -4.14 14.51
CA ALA A 116 3.01 -3.14 14.84
C ALA A 116 3.12 -2.05 13.77
N ALA A 117 3.09 -2.42 12.49
CA ALA A 117 3.13 -1.46 11.39
C ALA A 117 1.90 -0.56 11.39
N ALA A 118 0.71 -1.12 11.56
CA ALA A 118 -0.54 -0.37 11.64
C ALA A 118 -0.56 0.58 12.85
N GLY A 119 -0.22 0.08 14.03
CA GLY A 119 -0.16 0.88 15.26
C GLY A 119 0.83 2.05 15.15
N ALA A 120 2.01 1.80 14.56
CA ALA A 120 3.02 2.83 14.36
C ALA A 120 2.55 3.95 13.41
N VAL A 121 1.82 3.63 12.36
CA VAL A 121 1.26 4.63 11.43
C VAL A 121 0.12 5.39 12.09
N LEU A 122 -0.88 4.69 12.62
CA LEU A 122 -2.10 5.30 13.16
C LEU A 122 -1.82 6.23 14.35
N SER A 123 -0.86 5.85 15.22
CA SER A 123 -0.47 6.69 16.37
C SER A 123 0.25 7.98 15.98
N LYS A 124 0.93 7.99 14.82
CA LYS A 124 1.65 9.19 14.34
C LYS A 124 0.77 10.20 13.63
N ILE A 125 -0.31 9.73 13.00
CA ILE A 125 -1.21 10.60 12.23
C ILE A 125 -2.41 11.08 13.04
N ASP A 126 -2.47 10.83 14.36
CA ASP A 126 -3.62 11.17 15.22
C ASP A 126 -4.96 10.70 14.61
N ALA A 127 -4.99 9.43 14.18
CA ALA A 127 -6.16 8.84 13.56
C ALA A 127 -7.29 8.67 14.58
N GLN A 128 -8.50 9.11 14.22
CA GLN A 128 -9.70 9.01 15.03
C GLN A 128 -10.69 7.99 14.44
N ASN A 129 -11.61 7.50 15.26
CA ASN A 129 -12.67 6.57 14.84
C ASN A 129 -12.14 5.33 14.09
N VAL A 130 -11.04 4.76 14.59
CA VAL A 130 -10.37 3.63 13.95
C VAL A 130 -11.22 2.37 14.07
N SER A 131 -11.53 1.75 12.94
CA SER A 131 -12.11 0.40 12.85
C SER A 131 -11.16 -0.51 12.06
N VAL A 132 -11.01 -1.74 12.52
CA VAL A 132 -10.11 -2.73 11.92
C VAL A 132 -10.87 -4.01 11.64
N SER A 133 -10.72 -4.56 10.44
CA SER A 133 -11.13 -5.91 10.11
C SER A 133 -9.94 -6.71 9.57
N GLN A 134 -9.92 -8.00 9.85
CA GLN A 134 -8.86 -8.91 9.40
C GLN A 134 -9.46 -10.06 8.61
N ASP A 135 -8.77 -10.46 7.55
CA ASP A 135 -9.10 -11.58 6.68
C ASP A 135 -7.81 -12.26 6.21
N THR A 136 -7.95 -13.35 5.46
CA THR A 136 -6.83 -14.08 4.87
C THR A 136 -7.02 -14.24 3.37
N THR A 137 -5.90 -14.29 2.65
CA THR A 137 -5.86 -14.51 1.20
C THR A 137 -4.59 -15.24 0.81
N THR A 138 -4.28 -15.28 -0.47
CA THR A 138 -3.01 -15.80 -0.97
C THR A 138 -2.34 -14.80 -1.92
N VAL A 139 -1.01 -14.73 -1.86
CA VAL A 139 -0.16 -14.00 -2.82
C VAL A 139 0.76 -15.02 -3.48
N SER A 140 0.65 -15.20 -4.79
CA SER A 140 1.41 -16.23 -5.54
C SER A 140 1.34 -17.63 -4.89
N GLY A 141 0.19 -17.98 -4.31
CA GLY A 141 -0.01 -19.25 -3.61
C GLY A 141 0.49 -19.29 -2.15
N GLN A 142 1.17 -18.26 -1.67
CA GLN A 142 1.57 -18.16 -0.26
C GLN A 142 0.45 -17.56 0.59
N HIS A 143 0.30 -18.08 1.82
CA HIS A 143 -0.66 -17.53 2.78
C HIS A 143 -0.36 -16.07 3.08
N ALA A 144 -1.40 -15.24 3.07
CA ALA A 144 -1.32 -13.82 3.36
C ALA A 144 -2.42 -13.37 4.34
N VAL A 145 -2.07 -12.43 5.21
CA VAL A 145 -3.00 -11.75 6.13
C VAL A 145 -3.38 -10.41 5.50
N VAL A 146 -4.67 -10.11 5.50
CA VAL A 146 -5.20 -8.81 5.06
C VAL A 146 -5.82 -8.11 6.24
N GLN A 147 -5.43 -6.86 6.47
CA GLN A 147 -6.08 -5.98 7.44
C GLN A 147 -6.64 -4.77 6.70
N THR A 148 -7.89 -4.43 6.98
CA THR A 148 -8.54 -3.23 6.45
C THR A 148 -8.83 -2.29 7.61
N PHE A 149 -8.36 -1.06 7.47
CA PHE A 149 -8.55 0.03 8.42
C PHE A 149 -9.46 1.07 7.82
N THR A 150 -10.44 1.53 8.58
CA THR A 150 -11.15 2.78 8.30
C THR A 150 -10.94 3.72 9.46
N PHE A 151 -10.64 4.98 9.19
CA PHE A 151 -10.34 5.98 10.20
C PHE A 151 -10.60 7.39 9.68
N THR A 152 -10.67 8.35 10.57
CA THR A 152 -10.75 9.78 10.23
C THR A 152 -9.39 10.41 10.44
N TYR A 153 -8.90 11.14 9.45
CA TYR A 153 -7.68 11.94 9.51
C TYR A 153 -7.92 13.29 8.82
N GLU A 154 -7.65 14.39 9.51
CA GLU A 154 -7.91 15.75 9.02
C GLU A 154 -9.33 15.91 8.42
N ASP A 155 -10.34 15.48 9.17
CA ASP A 155 -11.75 15.47 8.78
C ASP A 155 -12.11 14.67 7.50
N LYS A 156 -11.18 13.87 6.99
CA LYS A 156 -11.39 12.98 5.85
C LYS A 156 -11.61 11.55 6.30
N SER A 157 -12.57 10.88 5.67
CA SER A 157 -12.73 9.43 5.82
C SER A 157 -11.63 8.72 5.05
N MET A 158 -10.75 8.01 5.75
CA MET A 158 -9.65 7.28 5.15
C MET A 158 -9.94 5.79 5.18
N LYS A 159 -9.49 5.09 4.13
CA LYS A 159 -9.43 3.64 4.07
C LYS A 159 -8.01 3.20 3.76
N ALA A 160 -7.47 2.30 4.59
CA ALA A 160 -6.18 1.67 4.34
C ALA A 160 -6.36 0.15 4.30
N ARG A 161 -5.67 -0.50 3.37
CA ARG A 161 -5.55 -1.96 3.33
C ARG A 161 -4.08 -2.34 3.44
N LEU A 162 -3.82 -3.30 4.30
CA LEU A 162 -2.52 -3.90 4.51
C LEU A 162 -2.59 -5.35 4.08
N ILE A 163 -1.61 -5.80 3.29
CA ILE A 163 -1.41 -7.21 3.01
C ILE A 163 -0.02 -7.63 3.51
N GLY A 164 0.02 -8.69 4.32
CA GLY A 164 1.24 -9.25 4.89
C GLY A 164 1.41 -10.71 4.45
N PHE A 165 2.60 -11.06 3.96
CA PHE A 165 2.95 -12.43 3.55
C PHE A 165 4.44 -12.70 3.78
N ALA A 166 4.80 -13.98 3.77
CA ALA A 166 6.20 -14.43 3.88
C ALA A 166 6.62 -15.13 2.58
N ASP A 167 7.88 -14.92 2.21
CA ASP A 167 8.56 -15.67 1.16
C ASP A 167 9.92 -16.13 1.69
N GLY A 168 9.99 -17.41 2.06
CA GLY A 168 11.12 -17.95 2.81
C GLY A 168 11.38 -17.17 4.10
N PRO A 169 12.61 -16.67 4.33
CA PRO A 169 12.94 -15.85 5.51
C PRO A 169 12.43 -14.41 5.41
N ALA A 170 12.03 -13.95 4.24
CA ALA A 170 11.57 -12.59 4.03
C ALA A 170 10.11 -12.41 4.46
N THR A 171 9.82 -11.29 5.09
CA THR A 171 8.46 -10.82 5.38
C THR A 171 8.20 -9.57 4.56
N TRP A 172 7.01 -9.51 3.98
CA TRP A 172 6.52 -8.38 3.20
C TRP A 172 5.25 -7.83 3.80
N ILE A 173 5.19 -6.53 3.95
CA ILE A 173 3.97 -5.80 4.33
C ILE A 173 3.77 -4.69 3.29
N VAL A 174 2.67 -4.74 2.58
CA VAL A 174 2.27 -3.70 1.63
C VAL A 174 1.04 -3.02 2.16
N VAL A 175 1.11 -1.70 2.32
CA VAL A 175 -0.01 -0.86 2.78
C VAL A 175 -0.38 0.10 1.66
N VAL A 176 -1.67 0.21 1.37
CA VAL A 176 -2.22 1.23 0.47
C VAL A 176 -3.35 1.93 1.20
N ALA A 177 -3.26 3.25 1.31
CA ALA A 177 -4.29 4.08 1.91
C ALA A 177 -4.78 5.16 0.92
N CYS A 178 -6.04 5.53 1.03
CA CYS A 178 -6.67 6.54 0.19
C CYS A 178 -7.86 7.20 0.90
N ASP A 179 -8.41 8.23 0.29
CA ASP A 179 -9.71 8.79 0.67
C ASP A 179 -10.80 7.73 0.47
N GLY A 180 -11.35 7.22 1.56
CA GLY A 180 -12.34 6.14 1.56
C GLY A 180 -13.71 6.56 1.00
N SER A 181 -13.97 7.86 0.85
CA SER A 181 -15.19 8.38 0.24
C SER A 181 -15.15 8.37 -1.30
N LYS A 182 -13.97 8.11 -1.89
CA LYS A 182 -13.76 8.12 -3.35
C LYS A 182 -13.63 6.70 -3.88
N GLU A 183 -14.69 6.19 -4.49
CA GLU A 183 -14.73 4.82 -5.03
C GLU A 183 -13.63 4.54 -6.05
N ASP A 184 -13.29 5.51 -6.90
CA ASP A 184 -12.20 5.38 -7.88
C ASP A 184 -10.84 5.16 -7.21
N LYS A 185 -10.58 5.81 -6.05
CA LYS A 185 -9.35 5.64 -5.28
C LYS A 185 -9.33 4.32 -4.52
N VAL A 186 -10.46 3.94 -3.96
CA VAL A 186 -10.60 2.62 -3.30
C VAL A 186 -10.35 1.51 -4.31
N LYS A 187 -10.95 1.58 -5.50
CA LYS A 187 -10.72 0.61 -6.58
C LYS A 187 -9.25 0.60 -7.02
N LEU A 188 -8.65 1.77 -7.19
CA LEU A 188 -7.23 1.87 -7.58
C LEU A 188 -6.31 1.25 -6.52
N ALA A 189 -6.60 1.44 -5.23
CA ALA A 189 -5.87 0.81 -4.12
C ALA A 189 -6.01 -0.72 -4.17
N ASP A 190 -7.21 -1.23 -4.45
CA ASP A 190 -7.44 -2.66 -4.62
C ASP A 190 -6.67 -3.22 -5.83
N ASP A 191 -6.70 -2.53 -6.97
CA ASP A 191 -5.95 -2.92 -8.19
C ASP A 191 -4.42 -3.00 -7.92
N VAL A 192 -3.86 -2.11 -7.08
CA VAL A 192 -2.45 -2.17 -6.65
C VAL A 192 -2.19 -3.44 -5.85
N LEU A 193 -3.00 -3.72 -4.81
CA LEU A 193 -2.80 -4.88 -3.93
C LEU A 193 -3.00 -6.20 -4.66
N ASP A 194 -3.99 -6.30 -5.54
CA ASP A 194 -4.29 -7.50 -6.32
C ASP A 194 -3.21 -7.80 -7.39
N SER A 195 -2.39 -6.80 -7.71
CA SER A 195 -1.29 -6.95 -8.66
C SER A 195 -0.02 -7.53 -8.07
N ILE A 196 0.06 -7.72 -6.73
CA ILE A 196 1.27 -8.21 -6.07
C ILE A 196 1.60 -9.63 -6.52
N ARG A 197 2.87 -9.86 -6.89
CA ARG A 197 3.42 -11.18 -7.24
C ARG A 197 4.78 -11.36 -6.58
N ILE A 198 5.05 -12.56 -6.11
CA ILE A 198 6.38 -13.00 -5.65
C ILE A 198 7.17 -13.46 -6.88
N ASN A 199 8.45 -13.04 -7.00
CA ASN A 199 9.31 -13.36 -8.15
C ASN A 199 10.30 -14.47 -7.83
#